data_a4f39e9afba45296e09626eab91ca5d0
#
_entry.id   a4f39e9afba45296e09626eab91ca5d0
#
_cell.length_a   1.000
_cell.length_b   1.000
_cell.length_c   1.000
_cell.angle_alpha   90.00
_cell.angle_beta   90.00
_cell.angle_gamma   90.00
#
_symmetry.space_group_name_H-M   'P 1'
#
loop_
_entity.id
_entity.type
_entity.pdbx_description
1 polymer ?
#
loop_
_entity_poly.entity_id
_entity_poly.type
_entity_poly.pdbx_seq_one_letter_code
_entity_poly.pdbx_strand_id
1 'polypeptide(L)'
;MNLIKSISSIASSSVLSQAIGAFSVWLISHRYGMAEVGHYAMIYSNVLIGAQVCTFASQLLIPRQEEHELGQNVVFCLLQSLILALPWAVITGLIFHLNIAFLYLLTFGYALVLIAENLSLRGGNYQFLTFQRIAVSLVVAIALLAMPNTTLFYIAWMAGILLLLSLCLLRLFRFSTLTPAHFSPRANALFARQHWQHLSRVGSA
;
A
#
# COMPACT_ATOMS: atom_id res chain seq x y z
N MET A 1 -8.54 -25.60 6.35
CA MET A 1 -7.19 -25.37 5.76
C MET A 1 -6.18 -25.40 6.89
N ASN A 2 -5.09 -26.21 6.80
CA ASN A 2 -4.18 -26.36 7.93
C ASN A 2 -3.43 -25.06 8.24
N LEU A 3 -3.48 -24.57 9.46
CA LEU A 3 -2.81 -23.35 9.95
C LEU A 3 -1.33 -23.32 9.54
N ILE A 4 -0.65 -24.48 9.62
CA ILE A 4 0.75 -24.67 9.22
C ILE A 4 0.96 -24.30 7.75
N LYS A 5 0.08 -24.72 6.83
CA LYS A 5 0.18 -24.36 5.41
C LYS A 5 0.02 -22.84 5.18
N SER A 6 -0.87 -22.20 5.93
CA SER A 6 -1.06 -20.76 5.81
C SER A 6 0.15 -19.98 6.32
N ILE A 7 0.70 -20.35 7.48
CA ILE A 7 1.91 -19.75 8.04
C ILE A 7 3.11 -19.97 7.11
N SER A 8 3.31 -21.18 6.61
CA SER A 8 4.38 -21.53 5.66
C SER A 8 4.27 -20.72 4.36
N SER A 9 3.06 -20.54 3.82
CA SER A 9 2.82 -19.74 2.60
C SER A 9 3.15 -18.26 2.82
N ILE A 10 2.76 -17.68 3.94
CA ILE A 10 3.06 -16.28 4.27
C ILE A 10 4.57 -16.08 4.48
N ALA A 11 5.22 -17.00 5.22
CA ALA A 11 6.65 -16.92 5.46
C ALA A 11 7.46 -17.05 4.17
N SER A 12 7.13 -18.04 3.30
CA SER A 12 7.82 -18.22 2.03
C SER A 12 7.61 -17.04 1.06
N SER A 13 6.42 -16.43 1.05
CA SER A 13 6.19 -15.23 0.23
C SER A 13 7.00 -14.02 0.70
N SER A 14 7.17 -13.87 2.02
CA SER A 14 8.00 -12.81 2.57
C SER A 14 9.47 -12.97 2.18
N VAL A 15 10.01 -14.18 2.31
CA VAL A 15 11.39 -14.47 1.89
C VAL A 15 11.58 -14.25 0.39
N LEU A 16 10.64 -14.70 -0.45
CA LEU A 16 10.71 -14.49 -1.89
C LEU A 16 10.63 -13.00 -2.26
N SER A 17 9.71 -12.23 -1.64
CA SER A 17 9.63 -10.78 -1.85
C SER A 17 10.92 -10.07 -1.45
N GLN A 18 11.56 -10.47 -0.34
CA GLN A 18 12.84 -9.92 0.08
C GLN A 18 13.97 -10.26 -0.89
N ALA A 19 13.99 -11.48 -1.41
CA ALA A 19 14.97 -11.88 -2.42
C ALA A 19 14.82 -11.09 -3.72
N ILE A 20 13.58 -10.85 -4.18
CA ILE A 20 13.29 -9.99 -5.33
C ILE A 20 13.70 -8.54 -5.03
N GLY A 21 13.45 -8.05 -3.82
CA GLY A 21 13.88 -6.72 -3.37
C GLY A 21 15.40 -6.57 -3.39
N ALA A 22 16.14 -7.54 -2.85
CA ALA A 22 17.60 -7.55 -2.88
C ALA A 22 18.15 -7.60 -4.32
N PHE A 23 17.55 -8.42 -5.18
CA PHE A 23 17.87 -8.45 -6.60
C PHE A 23 17.60 -7.09 -7.28
N SER A 24 16.50 -6.43 -6.95
CA SER A 24 16.19 -5.10 -7.48
C SER A 24 17.24 -4.06 -7.08
N VAL A 25 17.68 -4.06 -5.81
CA VAL A 25 18.76 -3.18 -5.32
C VAL A 25 20.07 -3.45 -6.05
N TRP A 26 20.44 -4.72 -6.21
CA TRP A 26 21.61 -5.10 -6.99
C TRP A 26 21.53 -4.61 -8.44
N LEU A 27 20.35 -4.75 -9.07
CA LEU A 27 20.12 -4.32 -10.43
C LEU A 27 20.20 -2.79 -10.59
N ILE A 28 19.67 -2.01 -9.63
CA ILE A 28 19.81 -0.55 -9.59
C ILE A 28 21.30 -0.17 -9.51
N SER A 29 22.03 -0.79 -8.60
CA SER A 29 23.47 -0.54 -8.44
C SER A 29 24.24 -0.81 -9.74
N HIS A 30 23.92 -1.91 -10.43
CA HIS A 30 24.63 -2.31 -11.64
C HIS A 30 24.26 -1.45 -12.86
N ARG A 31 23.00 -1.03 -13.01
CA ARG A 31 22.51 -0.28 -14.17
C ARG A 31 22.66 1.24 -14.03
N TYR A 32 22.45 1.76 -12.85
CA TYR A 32 22.33 3.21 -12.60
C TYR A 32 23.35 3.73 -11.58
N GLY A 33 24.08 2.85 -10.91
CA GLY A 33 25.12 3.20 -9.95
C GLY A 33 24.65 3.29 -8.50
N MET A 34 25.63 3.40 -7.57
CA MET A 34 25.36 3.38 -6.12
C MET A 34 24.60 4.61 -5.62
N ALA A 35 24.75 5.77 -6.25
CA ALA A 35 24.01 6.97 -5.90
C ALA A 35 22.49 6.76 -6.07
N GLU A 36 22.09 6.05 -7.11
CA GLU A 36 20.69 5.75 -7.38
C GLU A 36 20.11 4.73 -6.41
N VAL A 37 20.92 3.82 -5.86
CA VAL A 37 20.51 2.93 -4.76
C VAL A 37 20.09 3.74 -3.54
N GLY A 38 20.88 4.77 -3.18
CA GLY A 38 20.53 5.68 -2.07
C GLY A 38 19.24 6.45 -2.34
N HIS A 39 19.07 6.97 -3.55
CA HIS A 39 17.87 7.69 -3.96
C HIS A 39 16.63 6.79 -3.91
N TYR A 40 16.71 5.59 -4.48
CA TYR A 40 15.64 4.59 -4.42
C TYR A 40 15.28 4.21 -2.99
N ALA A 41 16.28 3.92 -2.13
CA ALA A 41 16.06 3.54 -0.75
C ALA A 41 15.36 4.66 0.06
N MET A 42 15.75 5.91 -0.17
CA MET A 42 15.13 7.08 0.44
C MET A 42 13.66 7.23 0.01
N ILE A 43 13.36 7.14 -1.29
CA ILE A 43 11.98 7.19 -1.80
C ILE A 43 11.16 6.04 -1.24
N TYR A 44 11.67 4.82 -1.31
CA TYR A 44 10.96 3.62 -0.87
C TYR A 44 10.62 3.66 0.62
N SER A 45 11.59 4.03 1.46
CA SER A 45 11.38 4.17 2.91
C SER A 45 10.36 5.26 3.24
N ASN A 46 10.48 6.42 2.57
CA ASN A 46 9.54 7.53 2.73
C ASN A 46 8.11 7.13 2.39
N VAL A 47 7.93 6.42 1.29
CA VAL A 47 6.63 5.96 0.81
C VAL A 47 6.02 4.91 1.73
N LEU A 48 6.82 3.97 2.26
CA LEU A 48 6.35 2.97 3.21
C LEU A 48 5.88 3.60 4.53
N ILE A 49 6.69 4.51 5.08
CA ILE A 49 6.32 5.25 6.29
C ILE A 49 5.07 6.11 6.03
N GLY A 50 5.05 6.81 4.88
CA GLY A 50 3.92 7.62 4.46
C GLY A 50 2.62 6.82 4.35
N ALA A 51 2.66 5.63 3.76
CA ALA A 51 1.49 4.76 3.65
C ALA A 51 0.94 4.37 5.03
N GLN A 52 1.80 4.04 5.99
CA GLN A 52 1.39 3.74 7.37
C GLN A 52 0.79 4.97 8.08
N VAL A 53 1.44 6.13 7.94
CA VAL A 53 0.96 7.40 8.52
C VAL A 53 -0.37 7.81 7.91
N CYS A 54 -0.51 7.71 6.58
CA CYS A 54 -1.72 8.14 5.87
C CYS A 54 -2.93 7.26 6.16
N THR A 55 -2.73 5.97 6.39
CA THR A 55 -3.82 5.07 6.80
C THR A 55 -4.12 5.17 8.29
N PHE A 56 -3.19 5.70 9.11
CA PHE A 56 -3.33 5.86 10.57
C PHE A 56 -3.89 4.61 11.25
N ALA A 57 -3.42 3.44 10.84
CA ALA A 57 -3.85 2.13 11.32
C ALA A 57 -5.35 1.79 11.09
N SER A 58 -6.14 2.63 10.41
CA SER A 58 -7.55 2.38 10.13
C SER A 58 -7.77 1.10 9.31
N GLN A 59 -6.80 0.72 8.47
CA GLN A 59 -6.82 -0.54 7.73
C GLN A 59 -6.82 -1.78 8.64
N LEU A 60 -6.30 -1.70 9.87
CA LEU A 60 -6.28 -2.81 10.84
C LEU A 60 -7.65 -3.12 11.43
N LEU A 61 -8.62 -2.23 11.25
CA LEU A 61 -10.02 -2.48 11.62
C LEU A 61 -10.71 -3.43 10.62
N ILE A 62 -10.28 -3.44 9.35
CA ILE A 62 -10.91 -4.21 8.26
C ILE A 62 -11.11 -5.69 8.61
N PRO A 63 -10.10 -6.43 9.15
CA PRO A 63 -10.28 -7.85 9.47
C PRO A 63 -11.28 -8.13 10.61
N ARG A 64 -11.54 -7.12 11.45
CA ARG A 64 -12.36 -7.26 12.67
C ARG A 64 -13.77 -6.69 12.48
N GLN A 65 -14.01 -5.96 11.38
CA GLN A 65 -15.26 -5.26 11.12
C GLN A 65 -16.38 -6.23 10.72
N GLU A 66 -17.61 -5.96 11.13
CA GLU A 66 -18.79 -6.69 10.66
C GLU A 66 -19.06 -6.40 9.17
N GLU A 67 -19.80 -7.29 8.51
CA GLU A 67 -20.00 -7.18 7.05
C GLU A 67 -20.74 -5.89 6.66
N HIS A 68 -21.69 -5.45 7.46
CA HIS A 68 -22.48 -4.25 7.18
C HIS A 68 -21.68 -2.95 7.31
N GLU A 69 -20.60 -2.93 8.11
CA GLU A 69 -19.72 -1.76 8.30
C GLU A 69 -18.49 -1.78 7.41
N LEU A 70 -18.21 -2.92 6.75
CA LEU A 70 -17.01 -3.10 5.93
C LEU A 70 -16.91 -2.04 4.83
N GLY A 71 -18.02 -1.75 4.15
CA GLY A 71 -18.07 -0.73 3.10
C GLY A 71 -17.65 0.64 3.62
N GLN A 72 -18.17 1.03 4.78
CA GLN A 72 -17.84 2.32 5.40
C GLN A 72 -16.36 2.38 5.81
N ASN A 73 -15.83 1.30 6.39
CA ASN A 73 -14.42 1.25 6.78
C ASN A 73 -13.47 1.34 5.57
N VAL A 74 -13.76 0.59 4.49
CA VAL A 74 -12.93 0.64 3.27
C VAL A 74 -12.95 2.03 2.65
N VAL A 75 -14.14 2.66 2.52
CA VAL A 75 -14.25 4.04 2.01
C VAL A 75 -13.53 5.02 2.90
N PHE A 76 -13.67 4.89 4.22
CA PHE A 76 -12.96 5.73 5.18
C PHE A 76 -11.43 5.61 5.00
N CYS A 77 -10.88 4.39 4.93
CA CYS A 77 -9.45 4.16 4.70
C CYS A 77 -8.97 4.76 3.37
N LEU A 78 -9.75 4.61 2.29
CA LEU A 78 -9.42 5.16 0.98
C LEU A 78 -9.39 6.69 1.00
N LEU A 79 -10.44 7.31 1.54
CA LEU A 79 -10.52 8.78 1.62
C LEU A 79 -9.45 9.35 2.55
N GLN A 80 -9.24 8.72 3.71
CA GLN A 80 -8.22 9.13 4.64
C GLN A 80 -6.83 9.07 4.01
N SER A 81 -6.47 7.96 3.36
CA SER A 81 -5.18 7.82 2.71
C SER A 81 -5.00 8.80 1.55
N LEU A 82 -6.05 9.05 0.76
CA LEU A 82 -6.03 10.02 -0.32
C LEU A 82 -5.78 11.45 0.18
N ILE A 83 -6.46 11.85 1.27
CA ILE A 83 -6.34 13.19 1.84
C ILE A 83 -4.98 13.36 2.54
N LEU A 84 -4.56 12.39 3.37
CA LEU A 84 -3.34 12.52 4.16
C LEU A 84 -2.05 12.29 3.35
N ALA A 85 -2.11 11.58 2.23
CA ALA A 85 -0.97 11.43 1.34
C ALA A 85 -0.50 12.78 0.74
N LEU A 86 -1.42 13.75 0.57
CA LEU A 86 -1.06 15.05 0.02
C LEU A 86 -0.13 15.85 0.94
N PRO A 87 -0.49 16.17 2.20
CA PRO A 87 0.42 16.88 3.11
C PRO A 87 1.70 16.10 3.36
N TRP A 88 1.65 14.76 3.45
CA TRP A 88 2.85 13.93 3.56
C TRP A 88 3.79 14.13 2.38
N ALA A 89 3.27 14.04 1.14
CA ALA A 89 4.06 14.22 -0.08
C ALA A 89 4.63 15.64 -0.20
N VAL A 90 3.85 16.66 0.21
CA VAL A 90 4.33 18.06 0.21
C VAL A 90 5.48 18.25 1.18
N ILE A 91 5.32 17.82 2.43
CA ILE A 91 6.35 17.98 3.47
C ILE A 91 7.63 17.25 3.06
N THR A 92 7.52 15.97 2.70
CA THR A 92 8.69 15.14 2.38
C THR A 92 9.29 15.50 1.02
N GLY A 93 8.46 15.89 0.04
CA GLY A 93 8.93 16.38 -1.25
C GLY A 93 9.75 17.66 -1.13
N LEU A 94 9.36 18.59 -0.26
CA LEU A 94 10.11 19.81 0.03
C LEU A 94 11.43 19.51 0.79
N ILE A 95 11.39 18.63 1.79
CA ILE A 95 12.59 18.28 2.59
C ILE A 95 13.64 17.56 1.74
N PHE A 96 13.23 16.61 0.91
CA PHE A 96 14.13 15.76 0.14
C PHE A 96 14.29 16.21 -1.32
N HIS A 97 13.71 17.34 -1.71
CA HIS A 97 13.73 17.86 -3.08
C HIS A 97 13.21 16.84 -4.13
N LEU A 98 12.15 16.09 -3.77
CA LEU A 98 11.53 15.09 -4.62
C LEU A 98 10.26 15.62 -5.30
N ASN A 99 9.86 15.00 -6.40
CA ASN A 99 8.62 15.35 -7.08
C ASN A 99 7.39 15.01 -6.22
N ILE A 100 6.65 16.04 -5.82
CA ILE A 100 5.50 15.92 -4.92
C ILE A 100 4.39 15.05 -5.52
N ALA A 101 4.08 15.23 -6.81
CA ALA A 101 3.03 14.44 -7.47
C ALA A 101 3.39 12.95 -7.52
N PHE A 102 4.65 12.64 -7.80
CA PHE A 102 5.17 11.27 -7.78
C PHE A 102 5.06 10.66 -6.37
N LEU A 103 5.54 11.36 -5.35
CA LEU A 103 5.45 10.89 -3.96
C LEU A 103 4.00 10.70 -3.52
N TYR A 104 3.13 11.62 -3.87
CA TYR A 104 1.70 11.54 -3.55
C TYR A 104 1.07 10.26 -4.12
N LEU A 105 1.22 10.03 -5.42
CA LEU A 105 0.64 8.87 -6.10
C LEU A 105 1.25 7.56 -5.62
N LEU A 106 2.56 7.52 -5.39
CA LEU A 106 3.22 6.32 -4.93
C LEU A 106 2.87 6.01 -3.46
N THR A 107 2.81 7.01 -2.58
CA THR A 107 2.37 6.84 -1.19
C THR A 107 0.93 6.35 -1.12
N PHE A 108 0.04 6.93 -1.91
CA PHE A 108 -1.33 6.46 -2.03
C PHE A 108 -1.39 5.01 -2.56
N GLY A 109 -0.61 4.67 -3.58
CA GLY A 109 -0.50 3.31 -4.09
C GLY A 109 -0.09 2.30 -3.01
N TYR A 110 0.90 2.62 -2.17
CA TYR A 110 1.29 1.76 -1.06
C TYR A 110 0.28 1.73 0.09
N ALA A 111 -0.51 2.78 0.30
CA ALA A 111 -1.67 2.72 1.20
C ALA A 111 -2.72 1.72 0.69
N LEU A 112 -2.95 1.65 -0.64
CA LEU A 112 -3.80 0.62 -1.24
C LEU A 112 -3.25 -0.80 -1.01
N VAL A 113 -1.92 -0.99 -1.00
CA VAL A 113 -1.30 -2.30 -0.62
C VAL A 113 -1.78 -2.71 0.76
N LEU A 114 -1.69 -1.81 1.76
CA LEU A 114 -2.08 -2.10 3.14
C LEU A 114 -3.59 -2.42 3.26
N ILE A 115 -4.45 -1.69 2.56
CA ILE A 115 -5.89 -1.93 2.53
C ILE A 115 -6.19 -3.30 1.91
N ALA A 116 -5.59 -3.62 0.76
CA ALA A 116 -5.79 -4.89 0.06
C ALA A 116 -5.25 -6.09 0.87
N GLU A 117 -4.12 -5.94 1.58
CA GLU A 117 -3.61 -6.97 2.49
C GLU A 117 -4.61 -7.28 3.60
N ASN A 118 -5.18 -6.25 4.24
CA ASN A 118 -6.14 -6.44 5.31
C ASN A 118 -7.49 -7.01 4.82
N LEU A 119 -7.92 -6.67 3.61
CA LEU A 119 -9.07 -7.30 2.95
C LEU A 119 -8.81 -8.79 2.66
N SER A 120 -7.61 -9.13 2.20
CA SER A 120 -7.20 -10.52 1.96
C SER A 120 -7.16 -11.34 3.23
N LEU A 121 -6.66 -10.77 4.34
CA LEU A 121 -6.65 -11.38 5.67
C LEU A 121 -8.08 -11.63 6.18
N ARG A 122 -8.99 -10.65 6.02
CA ARG A 122 -10.40 -10.82 6.37
C ARG A 122 -11.04 -11.99 5.63
N GLY A 123 -10.81 -12.08 4.33
CA GLY A 123 -11.36 -13.15 3.49
C GLY A 123 -10.70 -14.52 3.68
N GLY A 124 -9.67 -14.63 4.55
CA GLY A 124 -8.89 -15.85 4.72
C GLY A 124 -8.15 -16.27 3.43
N ASN A 125 -7.99 -15.36 2.49
CA ASN A 125 -7.40 -15.64 1.18
C ASN A 125 -5.87 -15.46 1.21
N TYR A 126 -5.19 -16.34 1.95
CA TYR A 126 -3.74 -16.29 2.13
C TYR A 126 -2.95 -16.49 0.82
N GLN A 127 -3.51 -17.21 -0.13
CA GLN A 127 -2.90 -17.38 -1.46
C GLN A 127 -2.88 -16.06 -2.22
N PHE A 128 -3.96 -15.30 -2.16
CA PHE A 128 -4.03 -14.00 -2.79
C PHE A 128 -3.09 -12.99 -2.10
N LEU A 129 -3.01 -13.02 -0.77
CA LEU A 129 -2.06 -12.21 -0.02
C LEU A 129 -0.60 -12.51 -0.44
N THR A 130 -0.25 -13.81 -0.55
CA THR A 130 1.05 -14.25 -1.05
C THR A 130 1.33 -13.73 -2.45
N PHE A 131 0.36 -13.89 -3.36
CA PHE A 131 0.44 -13.37 -4.73
C PHE A 131 0.66 -11.86 -4.75
N GLN A 132 -0.13 -11.10 -3.99
CA GLN A 132 -0.03 -9.64 -3.93
C GLN A 132 1.35 -9.17 -3.49
N ARG A 133 1.93 -9.76 -2.43
CA ARG A 133 3.27 -9.42 -1.93
C ARG A 133 4.36 -9.67 -2.97
N ILE A 134 4.32 -10.81 -3.62
CA ILE A 134 5.26 -11.15 -4.69
C ILE A 134 5.06 -10.20 -5.88
N ALA A 135 3.82 -9.95 -6.28
CA ALA A 135 3.50 -9.08 -7.42
C ALA A 135 3.97 -7.64 -7.20
N VAL A 136 3.82 -7.08 -5.99
CA VAL A 136 4.34 -5.74 -5.63
C VAL A 136 5.85 -5.67 -5.82
N SER A 137 6.60 -6.68 -5.36
CA SER A 137 8.05 -6.74 -5.54
C SER A 137 8.45 -6.93 -7.01
N LEU A 138 7.69 -7.75 -7.76
CA LEU A 138 7.91 -7.98 -9.18
C LEU A 138 7.67 -6.72 -10.03
N VAL A 139 6.73 -5.85 -9.67
CA VAL A 139 6.52 -4.58 -10.38
C VAL A 139 7.81 -3.76 -10.41
N VAL A 140 8.53 -3.68 -9.29
CA VAL A 140 9.82 -2.98 -9.22
C VAL A 140 10.86 -3.64 -10.13
N ALA A 141 11.01 -4.96 -10.02
CA ALA A 141 12.00 -5.71 -10.80
C ALA A 141 11.72 -5.63 -12.32
N ILE A 142 10.45 -5.77 -12.72
CA ILE A 142 10.03 -5.66 -14.13
C ILE A 142 10.25 -4.24 -14.65
N ALA A 143 9.89 -3.22 -13.88
CA ALA A 143 10.13 -1.83 -14.26
C ALA A 143 11.62 -1.55 -14.47
N LEU A 144 12.49 -2.09 -13.59
CA LEU A 144 13.95 -1.98 -13.72
C LEU A 144 14.49 -2.68 -14.96
N LEU A 145 13.96 -3.84 -15.31
CA LEU A 145 14.42 -4.58 -16.50
C LEU A 145 13.93 -3.96 -17.79
N ALA A 146 12.70 -3.46 -17.82
CA ALA A 146 12.05 -2.96 -19.02
C ALA A 146 12.43 -1.52 -19.38
N MET A 147 12.73 -0.68 -18.37
CA MET A 147 12.93 0.75 -18.62
C MET A 147 14.41 1.09 -18.85
N PRO A 148 14.72 1.92 -19.88
CA PRO A 148 16.10 2.24 -20.24
C PRO A 148 16.75 3.27 -19.31
N ASN A 149 15.99 4.09 -18.63
CA ASN A 149 16.48 5.16 -17.76
C ASN A 149 15.71 5.26 -16.44
N THR A 150 16.30 5.97 -15.46
CA THR A 150 15.76 6.13 -14.11
C THR A 150 14.40 6.81 -14.08
N THR A 151 14.18 7.85 -14.89
CA THR A 151 12.90 8.57 -14.92
C THR A 151 11.75 7.65 -15.35
N LEU A 152 11.95 6.90 -16.43
CA LEU A 152 10.95 5.94 -16.90
C LEU A 152 10.76 4.79 -15.92
N PHE A 153 11.83 4.35 -15.24
CA PHE A 153 11.74 3.37 -14.18
C PHE A 153 10.80 3.84 -13.05
N TYR A 154 10.98 5.06 -12.53
CA TYR A 154 10.12 5.57 -11.46
C TYR A 154 8.65 5.73 -11.91
N ILE A 155 8.41 6.19 -13.12
CA ILE A 155 7.07 6.29 -13.68
C ILE A 155 6.43 4.90 -13.83
N ALA A 156 7.16 3.92 -14.35
CA ALA A 156 6.68 2.56 -14.53
C ALA A 156 6.40 1.86 -13.18
N TRP A 157 7.26 2.08 -12.19
CA TRP A 157 7.05 1.58 -10.83
C TRP A 157 5.76 2.16 -10.24
N MET A 158 5.58 3.47 -10.26
CA MET A 158 4.38 4.14 -9.75
C MET A 158 3.11 3.65 -10.48
N ALA A 159 3.12 3.67 -11.81
CA ALA A 159 1.97 3.24 -12.61
C ALA A 159 1.65 1.75 -12.39
N GLY A 160 2.68 0.91 -12.29
CA GLY A 160 2.54 -0.52 -12.05
C GLY A 160 1.91 -0.82 -10.69
N ILE A 161 2.34 -0.14 -9.63
CA ILE A 161 1.75 -0.28 -8.29
C ILE A 161 0.28 0.16 -8.30
N LEU A 162 -0.02 1.33 -8.84
CA LEU A 162 -1.40 1.84 -8.90
C LEU A 162 -2.31 0.91 -9.70
N LEU A 163 -1.88 0.42 -10.86
CA LEU A 163 -2.64 -0.52 -11.68
C LEU A 163 -2.86 -1.84 -10.97
N LEU A 164 -1.80 -2.47 -10.46
CA LEU A 164 -1.86 -3.74 -9.75
C LEU A 164 -2.85 -3.66 -8.58
N LEU A 165 -2.72 -2.64 -7.74
CA LEU A 165 -3.54 -2.53 -6.53
C LEU A 165 -4.98 -2.14 -6.83
N SER A 166 -5.22 -1.33 -7.87
CA SER A 166 -6.58 -1.07 -8.34
C SER A 166 -7.27 -2.37 -8.77
N LEU A 167 -6.59 -3.22 -9.53
CA LEU A 167 -7.10 -4.53 -9.93
C LEU A 167 -7.31 -5.47 -8.74
N CYS A 168 -6.37 -5.49 -7.79
CA CYS A 168 -6.51 -6.26 -6.54
C CYS A 168 -7.73 -5.84 -5.74
N LEU A 169 -7.95 -4.55 -5.55
CA LEU A 169 -9.10 -4.02 -4.82
C LEU A 169 -10.40 -4.32 -5.54
N LEU A 170 -10.47 -4.15 -6.87
CA LEU A 170 -11.64 -4.52 -7.66
C LEU A 170 -12.02 -6.00 -7.52
N ARG A 171 -11.03 -6.87 -7.34
CA ARG A 171 -11.25 -8.30 -7.13
C ARG A 171 -11.66 -8.65 -5.70
N LEU A 172 -11.05 -8.00 -4.70
CA LEU A 172 -11.26 -8.30 -3.29
C LEU A 172 -12.53 -7.69 -2.72
N PHE A 173 -12.93 -6.54 -3.25
CA PHE A 173 -14.03 -5.75 -2.72
C PHE A 173 -15.10 -5.52 -3.79
N ARG A 174 -16.34 -5.85 -3.43
CA ARG A 174 -17.49 -5.60 -4.31
C ARG A 174 -17.93 -4.14 -4.21
N PHE A 175 -17.37 -3.28 -5.02
CA PHE A 175 -17.73 -1.85 -5.06
C PHE A 175 -19.21 -1.60 -5.36
N SER A 176 -19.92 -2.58 -5.95
CA SER A 176 -21.37 -2.51 -6.16
C SER A 176 -22.19 -2.45 -4.85
N THR A 177 -21.60 -2.81 -3.72
CA THR A 177 -22.25 -2.70 -2.41
C THR A 177 -22.12 -1.30 -1.81
N LEU A 178 -21.29 -0.43 -2.39
CA LEU A 178 -21.15 0.94 -1.92
C LEU A 178 -22.34 1.79 -2.32
N THR A 179 -22.86 2.53 -1.35
CA THR A 179 -23.89 3.54 -1.56
C THR A 179 -23.27 4.93 -1.48
N PRO A 180 -23.86 5.96 -2.10
CA PRO A 180 -23.39 7.34 -1.96
C PRO A 180 -23.30 7.80 -0.49
N ALA A 181 -24.07 7.20 0.40
CA ALA A 181 -24.04 7.50 1.84
C ALA A 181 -22.68 7.22 2.48
N HIS A 182 -21.93 6.19 2.02
CA HIS A 182 -20.60 5.85 2.53
C HIS A 182 -19.56 6.95 2.24
N PHE A 183 -19.76 7.75 1.21
CA PHE A 183 -18.88 8.88 0.85
C PHE A 183 -19.24 10.18 1.58
N SER A 184 -20.32 10.19 2.38
CA SER A 184 -20.74 11.37 3.13
C SER A 184 -19.69 11.75 4.19
N PRO A 185 -19.27 13.02 4.27
CA PRO A 185 -18.36 13.49 5.31
C PRO A 185 -18.89 13.24 6.73
N ARG A 186 -20.23 13.32 6.91
CA ARG A 186 -20.88 13.04 8.20
C ARG A 186 -20.76 11.57 8.60
N ALA A 187 -20.98 10.63 7.66
CA ALA A 187 -20.84 9.20 7.92
C ALA A 187 -19.39 8.85 8.27
N ASN A 188 -18.42 9.40 7.57
CA ASN A 188 -16.99 9.18 7.84
C ASN A 188 -16.56 9.81 9.18
N ALA A 189 -17.07 10.98 9.54
CA ALA A 189 -16.81 11.60 10.84
C ALA A 189 -17.42 10.80 12.00
N LEU A 190 -18.63 10.28 11.84
CA LEU A 190 -19.25 9.38 12.83
C LEU A 190 -18.47 8.08 12.99
N PHE A 191 -18.08 7.46 11.89
CA PHE A 191 -17.26 6.26 11.91
C PHE A 191 -15.92 6.49 12.64
N ALA A 192 -15.21 7.58 12.31
CA ALA A 192 -13.98 7.95 12.98
C ALA A 192 -14.20 8.17 14.49
N ARG A 193 -15.28 8.85 14.88
CA ARG A 193 -15.59 9.10 16.30
C ARG A 193 -15.89 7.80 17.07
N GLN A 194 -16.64 6.88 16.47
CA GLN A 194 -16.98 5.59 17.10
C GLN A 194 -15.74 4.73 17.31
N HIS A 195 -14.79 4.76 16.37
CA HIS A 195 -13.59 3.92 16.40
C HIS A 195 -12.33 4.65 16.91
N TRP A 196 -12.48 5.91 17.35
CA TRP A 196 -11.34 6.74 17.80
C TRP A 196 -10.48 6.08 18.88
N GLN A 197 -11.09 5.41 19.83
CA GLN A 197 -10.34 4.72 20.90
C GLN A 197 -9.47 3.58 20.36
N HIS A 198 -9.92 2.88 19.31
CA HIS A 198 -9.13 1.85 18.65
C HIS A 198 -8.04 2.46 17.78
N LEU A 199 -8.36 3.49 17.02
CA LEU A 199 -7.41 4.19 16.16
C LEU A 199 -6.28 4.84 16.97
N SER A 200 -6.59 5.48 18.07
CA SER A 200 -5.59 6.13 18.92
C SER A 200 -4.68 5.13 19.66
N ARG A 201 -5.19 3.99 20.10
CA ARG A 201 -4.39 2.96 20.77
C ARG A 201 -3.43 2.22 19.83
N VAL A 202 -3.84 2.00 18.59
CA VAL A 202 -3.02 1.28 17.60
C VAL A 202 -2.01 2.22 16.94
N GLY A 203 -2.34 3.51 16.80
CA GLY A 203 -1.42 4.52 16.25
C GLY A 203 -0.32 4.97 17.22
N SER A 204 -0.40 4.59 18.51
CA SER A 204 0.57 4.92 19.54
C SER A 204 1.51 3.76 19.92
N ALA A 205 1.35 2.60 19.31
CA ALA A 205 2.20 1.42 19.49
C ALA A 205 3.18 1.26 18.32
#